data_e7e37e4e340d2ad4a1047b28b00cbd0d
#
_entry.id   e7e37e4e340d2ad4a1047b28b00cbd0d
#
_cell.length_a   1.000
_cell.length_b   1.000
_cell.length_c   1.000
_cell.angle_alpha   90.00
_cell.angle_beta   90.00
_cell.angle_gamma   90.00
#
_symmetry.space_group_name_H-M   'P 1'
#
loop_
_entity.id
_entity.type
_entity.pdbx_description
1 polymer ?
#
loop_
_entity_poly.entity_id
_entity_poly.type
_entity_poly.pdbx_seq_one_letter_code
_entity_poly.pdbx_strand_id
1 'polypeptide(L)'
;MRRLEHTLKGQTLLYYADFENLPYGNKSGDELVKIAEKNLEKFLPFCPKTVVFACNTLSTNTLGKTNPHGVRLVRVLPKVKVGKRGLLLCTEATANSDYVRLLKKENSLLDVLPVKGLAEEIEKWVRCGKKINLEGMLRCADRDYGYVSLGCTHYPIIQAELKKLFPLAEFLSGEEDAFDKIVNSVTTIDTDDHGSEVCFIGKEAKMLKTLYNKGIFENV
;
A
#
# COMPACT_ATOMS: atom_id res chain seq x y z
N MET A 1 -10.44 2.44 -1.69
CA MET A 1 -11.34 2.73 -2.85
C MET A 1 -12.57 3.52 -2.42
N ARG A 2 -13.40 3.07 -1.47
CA ARG A 2 -14.61 3.78 -1.02
C ARG A 2 -14.36 5.21 -0.54
N ARG A 3 -13.31 5.44 0.24
CA ARG A 3 -12.94 6.81 0.67
C ARG A 3 -12.69 7.73 -0.53
N LEU A 4 -12.01 7.24 -1.58
CA LEU A 4 -11.79 8.01 -2.81
C LEU A 4 -13.11 8.26 -3.56
N GLU A 5 -13.98 7.26 -3.67
CA GLU A 5 -15.31 7.39 -4.27
C GLU A 5 -16.15 8.49 -3.59
N HIS A 6 -16.13 8.54 -2.27
CA HIS A 6 -16.86 9.58 -1.53
C HIS A 6 -16.23 10.97 -1.65
N THR A 7 -14.90 11.04 -1.82
CA THR A 7 -14.19 12.32 -1.84
C THR A 7 -14.07 12.91 -3.25
N LEU A 8 -13.87 12.06 -4.26
CA LEU A 8 -13.61 12.49 -5.65
C LEU A 8 -14.89 12.46 -6.47
N LYS A 9 -15.85 13.37 -6.19
CA LYS A 9 -17.10 13.48 -6.93
C LYS A 9 -16.87 13.72 -8.42
N GLY A 10 -17.73 13.17 -9.27
CA GLY A 10 -17.67 13.32 -10.73
C GLY A 10 -16.48 12.62 -11.41
N GLN A 11 -15.73 11.78 -10.69
CA GLN A 11 -14.57 11.09 -11.25
C GLN A 11 -14.87 9.61 -11.54
N THR A 12 -14.28 9.09 -12.61
CA THR A 12 -14.25 7.63 -12.87
C THR A 12 -13.02 7.02 -12.21
N LEU A 13 -13.23 6.10 -11.28
CA LEU A 13 -12.18 5.38 -10.56
C LEU A 13 -12.01 3.98 -11.14
N LEU A 14 -10.89 3.71 -11.80
CA LEU A 14 -10.56 2.38 -12.33
C LEU A 14 -9.79 1.57 -11.30
N TYR A 15 -10.26 0.37 -10.99
CA TYR A 15 -9.60 -0.56 -10.07
C TYR A 15 -9.13 -1.82 -10.80
N TYR A 16 -7.85 -2.14 -10.61
CA TYR A 16 -7.22 -3.37 -11.08
C TYR A 16 -6.51 -4.07 -9.93
N ALA A 17 -6.75 -5.37 -9.75
CA ALA A 17 -6.02 -6.23 -8.84
C ALA A 17 -5.20 -7.27 -9.62
N ASP A 18 -3.91 -7.32 -9.39
CA ASP A 18 -2.98 -8.21 -10.05
C ASP A 18 -2.82 -9.52 -9.27
N PHE A 19 -3.80 -10.40 -9.36
CA PHE A 19 -3.77 -11.70 -8.69
C PHE A 19 -2.73 -12.67 -9.29
N GLU A 20 -2.36 -12.47 -10.55
CA GLU A 20 -1.43 -13.36 -11.26
C GLU A 20 0.00 -13.28 -10.70
N ASN A 21 0.40 -12.11 -10.19
CA ASN A 21 1.76 -11.86 -9.75
C ASN A 21 1.91 -11.78 -8.22
N LEU A 22 0.85 -12.06 -7.44
CA LEU A 22 0.95 -12.11 -5.98
C LEU A 22 1.73 -13.36 -5.51
N PRO A 23 2.42 -13.27 -4.37
CA PRO A 23 2.68 -12.09 -3.56
C PRO A 23 3.86 -11.27 -4.10
N TYR A 24 3.76 -9.95 -4.06
CA TYR A 24 4.86 -9.05 -4.48
C TYR A 24 6.05 -9.05 -3.52
N GLY A 25 5.80 -9.33 -2.23
CA GLY A 25 6.78 -9.23 -1.16
C GLY A 25 8.02 -10.10 -1.30
N ASN A 26 7.96 -11.16 -2.13
CA ASN A 26 9.02 -12.15 -2.34
C ASN A 26 9.72 -11.99 -3.70
N LYS A 27 9.36 -10.96 -4.49
CA LYS A 27 9.91 -10.74 -5.83
C LYS A 27 11.12 -9.83 -5.82
N SER A 28 11.98 -9.99 -6.82
CA SER A 28 13.10 -9.07 -7.04
C SER A 28 12.62 -7.69 -7.52
N GLY A 29 13.45 -6.66 -7.31
CA GLY A 29 13.14 -5.31 -7.77
C GLY A 29 12.90 -5.24 -9.29
N ASP A 30 13.70 -5.96 -10.08
CA ASP A 30 13.58 -5.98 -11.55
C ASP A 30 12.29 -6.67 -12.01
N GLU A 31 11.86 -7.74 -11.34
CA GLU A 31 10.55 -8.35 -11.61
C GLU A 31 9.42 -7.39 -11.28
N LEU A 32 9.51 -6.66 -10.15
CA LEU A 32 8.50 -5.70 -9.74
C LEU A 32 8.40 -4.52 -10.71
N VAL A 33 9.51 -4.04 -11.28
CA VAL A 33 9.50 -3.01 -12.33
C VAL A 33 8.75 -3.50 -13.56
N LYS A 34 9.08 -4.70 -14.06
CA LYS A 34 8.40 -5.30 -15.23
C LYS A 34 6.89 -5.50 -14.99
N ILE A 35 6.52 -5.94 -13.79
CA ILE A 35 5.11 -6.12 -13.40
C ILE A 35 4.41 -4.76 -13.36
N ALA A 36 5.04 -3.74 -12.77
CA ALA A 36 4.47 -2.40 -12.68
C ALA A 36 4.22 -1.80 -14.06
N GLU A 37 5.15 -1.94 -14.99
CA GLU A 37 5.00 -1.47 -16.37
C GLU A 37 3.85 -2.16 -17.08
N LYS A 38 3.78 -3.50 -17.04
CA LYS A 38 2.66 -4.26 -17.60
C LYS A 38 1.31 -3.89 -16.97
N ASN A 39 1.29 -3.62 -15.68
CA ASN A 39 0.06 -3.21 -15.00
C ASN A 39 -0.33 -1.77 -15.40
N LEU A 40 0.64 -0.88 -15.56
CA LEU A 40 0.39 0.48 -16.04
C LEU A 40 -0.19 0.49 -17.45
N GLU A 41 0.36 -0.33 -18.37
CA GLU A 41 -0.13 -0.46 -19.73
C GLU A 41 -1.63 -0.82 -19.82
N LYS A 42 -2.16 -1.59 -18.84
CA LYS A 42 -3.60 -1.93 -18.78
C LYS A 42 -4.51 -0.73 -18.57
N PHE A 43 -3.98 0.36 -18.01
CA PHE A 43 -4.74 1.59 -17.79
C PHE A 43 -4.64 2.57 -18.96
N LEU A 44 -3.58 2.52 -19.77
CA LEU A 44 -3.35 3.50 -20.84
C LEU A 44 -4.52 3.65 -21.82
N PRO A 45 -5.25 2.57 -22.23
CA PRO A 45 -6.42 2.71 -23.10
C PRO A 45 -7.55 3.59 -22.53
N PHE A 46 -7.57 3.78 -21.22
CA PHE A 46 -8.56 4.62 -20.53
C PHE A 46 -8.10 6.07 -20.35
N CYS A 47 -6.92 6.44 -20.85
CA CYS A 47 -6.32 7.77 -20.75
C CYS A 47 -6.35 8.35 -19.31
N PRO A 48 -5.84 7.62 -18.28
CA PRO A 48 -5.92 8.08 -16.91
C PRO A 48 -5.05 9.32 -16.69
N LYS A 49 -5.52 10.29 -15.92
CA LYS A 49 -4.71 11.45 -15.47
C LYS A 49 -3.73 11.04 -14.36
N THR A 50 -4.17 10.14 -13.48
CA THR A 50 -3.39 9.67 -12.32
C THR A 50 -3.54 8.16 -12.19
N VAL A 51 -2.44 7.46 -11.96
CA VAL A 51 -2.42 6.05 -11.56
C VAL A 51 -1.82 5.92 -10.17
N VAL A 52 -2.42 5.09 -9.33
CA VAL A 52 -1.99 4.88 -7.95
C VAL A 52 -1.45 3.46 -7.78
N PHE A 53 -0.21 3.34 -7.31
CA PHE A 53 0.32 2.07 -6.84
C PHE A 53 0.00 1.90 -5.35
N ALA A 54 -1.14 1.27 -5.07
CA ALA A 54 -1.66 1.05 -3.73
C ALA A 54 -0.99 -0.14 -3.03
N CYS A 55 0.34 -0.26 -3.16
CA CYS A 55 1.16 -1.30 -2.55
C CYS A 55 2.54 -0.74 -2.22
N ASN A 56 2.97 -0.81 -0.96
CA ASN A 56 4.30 -0.32 -0.55
C ASN A 56 5.43 -1.05 -1.30
N THR A 57 5.32 -2.37 -1.45
CA THR A 57 6.35 -3.17 -2.13
C THR A 57 6.54 -2.71 -3.58
N LEU A 58 5.44 -2.57 -4.33
CA LEU A 58 5.51 -2.10 -5.71
C LEU A 58 6.00 -0.64 -5.75
N SER A 59 5.49 0.21 -4.87
CA SER A 59 5.83 1.63 -4.81
C SER A 59 7.31 1.89 -4.57
N THR A 60 7.92 1.20 -3.60
CA THR A 60 9.33 1.41 -3.21
C THR A 60 10.31 0.87 -4.24
N ASN A 61 9.99 -0.27 -4.88
CA ASN A 61 10.88 -0.91 -5.85
C ASN A 61 10.84 -0.28 -7.24
N THR A 62 9.77 0.46 -7.55
CA THR A 62 9.55 1.07 -8.88
C THR A 62 9.75 2.58 -8.91
N LEU A 63 10.08 3.20 -7.77
CA LEU A 63 10.32 4.64 -7.68
C LEU A 63 11.49 5.04 -8.58
N GLY A 64 11.23 5.96 -9.52
CA GLY A 64 12.23 6.40 -10.50
C GLY A 64 12.61 5.38 -11.58
N LYS A 65 12.01 4.18 -11.59
CA LYS A 65 12.37 3.09 -12.51
C LYS A 65 11.29 2.75 -13.55
N THR A 66 10.03 3.18 -13.32
CA THR A 66 8.93 2.95 -14.27
C THR A 66 8.73 4.14 -15.19
N ASN A 67 8.44 3.88 -16.47
CA ASN A 67 8.01 4.92 -17.39
C ASN A 67 6.56 5.33 -17.10
N PRO A 68 6.30 6.60 -16.76
CA PRO A 68 4.94 7.02 -16.43
C PRO A 68 4.03 7.24 -17.67
N HIS A 69 4.53 7.16 -18.88
CA HIS A 69 3.76 7.38 -20.13
C HIS A 69 2.92 8.69 -20.11
N GLY A 70 3.44 9.76 -19.52
CA GLY A 70 2.72 11.03 -19.35
C GLY A 70 1.67 11.04 -18.23
N VAL A 71 1.49 9.95 -17.49
CA VAL A 71 0.54 9.82 -16.40
C VAL A 71 1.19 10.22 -15.07
N ARG A 72 0.45 10.89 -14.18
CA ARG A 72 0.91 11.12 -12.82
C ARG A 72 0.90 9.80 -12.04
N LEU A 73 2.02 9.40 -11.45
CA LEU A 73 2.10 8.22 -10.59
C LEU A 73 2.09 8.65 -9.11
N VAL A 74 1.09 8.22 -8.37
CA VAL A 74 1.03 8.31 -6.91
C VAL A 74 1.42 6.97 -6.30
N ARG A 75 2.24 6.99 -5.27
CA ARG A 75 2.78 5.80 -4.60
C ARG A 75 2.53 5.85 -3.11
N VAL A 76 2.16 4.71 -2.52
CA VAL A 76 2.11 4.54 -1.07
C VAL A 76 3.51 4.17 -0.59
N LEU A 77 4.20 5.12 0.04
CA LEU A 77 5.58 4.95 0.51
C LEU A 77 5.60 4.90 2.05
N PRO A 78 6.49 4.09 2.66
CA PRO A 78 6.67 4.08 4.10
C PRO A 78 7.03 5.48 4.63
N LYS A 79 6.45 5.86 5.76
CA LYS A 79 6.68 7.14 6.42
C LYS A 79 7.61 6.95 7.62
N VAL A 80 8.62 7.79 7.77
CA VAL A 80 9.58 7.72 8.87
C VAL A 80 9.76 9.08 9.54
N LYS A 81 10.19 9.09 10.81
CA LYS A 81 10.56 10.30 11.55
C LYS A 81 12.07 10.36 11.73
N VAL A 82 12.67 11.45 11.30
CA VAL A 82 14.09 11.71 11.49
C VAL A 82 14.36 12.08 12.95
N GLY A 83 15.50 11.62 13.50
CA GLY A 83 15.92 11.96 14.86
C GLY A 83 15.19 11.22 15.98
N LYS A 84 14.32 10.26 15.65
CA LYS A 84 13.60 9.42 16.63
C LYS A 84 13.83 7.95 16.30
N ARG A 85 14.11 7.12 17.31
CA ARG A 85 14.25 5.68 17.12
C ARG A 85 12.95 5.08 16.59
N GLY A 86 13.02 4.40 15.46
CA GLY A 86 11.86 3.84 14.79
C GLY A 86 12.08 2.46 14.21
N LEU A 87 10.98 1.76 14.01
CA LEU A 87 10.94 0.46 13.36
C LEU A 87 10.11 0.54 12.07
N LEU A 88 10.69 0.17 10.96
CA LEU A 88 9.97 -0.08 9.71
C LEU A 88 9.64 -1.58 9.62
N LEU A 89 8.37 -1.92 9.80
CA LEU A 89 7.84 -3.26 9.49
C LEU A 89 7.46 -3.30 8.00
N CYS A 90 8.02 -4.25 7.25
CA CYS A 90 7.78 -4.31 5.80
C CYS A 90 7.95 -5.72 5.23
N THR A 91 7.79 -5.88 3.91
CA THR A 91 8.13 -7.12 3.20
C THR A 91 9.62 -7.17 2.88
N GLU A 92 10.15 -8.37 2.55
CA GLU A 92 11.54 -8.55 2.13
C GLU A 92 11.89 -7.67 0.92
N ALA A 93 11.04 -7.66 -0.10
CA ALA A 93 11.26 -6.82 -1.28
C ALA A 93 11.25 -5.32 -0.97
N THR A 94 10.40 -4.87 -0.02
CA THR A 94 10.41 -3.47 0.44
C THR A 94 11.72 -3.16 1.17
N ALA A 95 12.17 -4.01 2.10
CA ALA A 95 13.41 -3.82 2.86
C ALA A 95 14.64 -3.72 1.94
N ASN A 96 14.66 -4.49 0.85
CA ASN A 96 15.75 -4.54 -0.12
C ASN A 96 15.69 -3.44 -1.19
N SER A 97 14.64 -2.59 -1.20
CA SER A 97 14.50 -1.51 -2.17
C SER A 97 15.53 -0.41 -1.99
N ASP A 98 15.90 0.28 -3.10
CA ASP A 98 16.77 1.46 -3.05
C ASP A 98 16.19 2.56 -2.16
N TYR A 99 14.86 2.70 -2.17
CA TYR A 99 14.14 3.65 -1.33
C TYR A 99 14.41 3.42 0.17
N VAL A 100 14.29 2.19 0.65
CA VAL A 100 14.52 1.88 2.08
C VAL A 100 16.00 1.96 2.43
N ARG A 101 16.91 1.59 1.50
CA ARG A 101 18.35 1.81 1.69
C ARG A 101 18.69 3.28 1.88
N LEU A 102 18.08 4.17 1.10
CA LEU A 102 18.24 5.61 1.24
C LEU A 102 17.69 6.10 2.58
N LEU A 103 16.47 5.73 2.94
CA LEU A 103 15.87 6.06 4.24
C LEU A 103 16.77 5.68 5.42
N LYS A 104 17.36 4.48 5.37
CA LYS A 104 18.24 3.99 6.42
C LYS A 104 19.56 4.77 6.47
N LYS A 105 20.09 5.17 5.31
CA LYS A 105 21.30 6.02 5.23
C LYS A 105 21.07 7.40 5.84
N GLU A 106 19.89 7.98 5.61
CA GLU A 106 19.52 9.30 6.12
C GLU A 106 19.05 9.27 7.58
N ASN A 107 18.67 8.10 8.09
CA ASN A 107 18.17 7.92 9.46
C ASN A 107 18.82 6.70 10.12
N SER A 108 19.94 6.92 10.84
CA SER A 108 20.68 5.88 11.55
C SER A 108 19.88 5.23 12.70
N LEU A 109 18.83 5.88 13.19
CA LEU A 109 17.95 5.40 14.25
C LEU A 109 16.75 4.57 13.71
N LEU A 110 16.73 4.29 12.40
CA LEU A 110 15.72 3.45 11.77
C LEU A 110 16.16 1.99 11.73
N ASP A 111 15.46 1.14 12.48
CA ASP A 111 15.54 -0.30 12.31
C ASP A 111 14.57 -0.75 11.22
N VAL A 112 15.01 -1.67 10.36
CA VAL A 112 14.17 -2.24 9.28
C VAL A 112 14.00 -3.73 9.54
N LEU A 113 12.76 -4.16 9.72
CA LEU A 113 12.42 -5.55 9.97
C LEU A 113 11.51 -6.09 8.86
N PRO A 114 12.05 -6.89 7.93
CA PRO A 114 11.24 -7.63 6.99
C PRO A 114 10.50 -8.76 7.73
N VAL A 115 9.17 -8.80 7.59
CA VAL A 115 8.34 -9.83 8.24
C VAL A 115 7.75 -10.74 7.17
N LYS A 116 8.46 -11.86 6.94
CA LYS A 116 8.07 -12.84 5.93
C LYS A 116 6.70 -13.46 6.24
N GLY A 117 5.80 -13.48 5.26
CA GLY A 117 4.50 -14.14 5.36
C GLY A 117 3.46 -13.40 6.18
N LEU A 118 3.75 -12.23 6.75
CA LEU A 118 2.78 -11.52 7.60
C LEU A 118 1.57 -11.03 6.79
N ALA A 119 1.75 -10.56 5.57
CA ALA A 119 0.63 -10.13 4.73
C ALA A 119 -0.34 -11.28 4.45
N GLU A 120 0.18 -12.47 4.14
CA GLU A 120 -0.59 -13.69 3.88
C GLU A 120 -1.31 -14.19 5.15
N GLU A 121 -0.70 -14.09 6.32
CA GLU A 121 -1.37 -14.43 7.59
C GLU A 121 -2.49 -13.43 7.93
N ILE A 122 -2.30 -12.14 7.61
CA ILE A 122 -3.37 -11.12 7.75
C ILE A 122 -4.55 -11.46 6.83
N GLU A 123 -4.29 -11.81 5.57
CA GLU A 123 -5.36 -12.22 4.65
C GLU A 123 -6.11 -13.46 5.13
N LYS A 124 -5.41 -14.45 5.69
CA LYS A 124 -6.04 -15.63 6.30
C LYS A 124 -6.86 -15.28 7.54
N TRP A 125 -6.35 -14.36 8.36
CA TRP A 125 -7.08 -13.87 9.51
C TRP A 125 -8.39 -13.18 9.10
N VAL A 126 -8.34 -12.28 8.13
CA VAL A 126 -9.52 -11.57 7.59
C VAL A 126 -10.54 -12.55 6.99
N ARG A 127 -10.08 -13.57 6.25
CA ARG A 127 -10.98 -14.51 5.55
C ARG A 127 -11.55 -15.60 6.44
N CYS A 128 -10.79 -16.13 7.39
CA CYS A 128 -11.15 -17.33 8.15
C CYS A 128 -11.03 -17.14 9.67
N GLY A 129 -10.72 -15.96 10.18
CA GLY A 129 -10.54 -15.72 11.62
C GLY A 129 -9.31 -16.40 12.23
N LYS A 130 -8.39 -16.94 11.42
CA LYS A 130 -7.20 -17.64 11.90
C LYS A 130 -6.28 -16.65 12.66
N LYS A 131 -6.03 -16.92 13.94
CA LYS A 131 -5.16 -16.05 14.77
C LYS A 131 -3.73 -16.00 14.22
N ILE A 132 -3.17 -14.78 14.20
CA ILE A 132 -1.78 -14.52 13.79
C ILE A 132 -0.88 -14.65 15.02
N ASN A 133 0.24 -15.35 14.89
CA ASN A 133 1.28 -15.41 15.92
C ASN A 133 2.25 -14.23 15.78
N LEU A 134 1.77 -13.01 16.09
CA LEU A 134 2.58 -11.78 15.97
C LEU A 134 3.81 -11.79 16.89
N GLU A 135 3.70 -12.32 18.12
CA GLU A 135 4.84 -12.41 19.04
C GLU A 135 5.96 -13.25 18.47
N GLY A 136 5.64 -14.40 17.90
CA GLY A 136 6.61 -15.27 17.24
C GLY A 136 7.24 -14.62 16.01
N MET A 137 6.44 -13.95 15.18
CA MET A 137 6.92 -13.29 13.96
C MET A 137 7.77 -12.04 14.25
N LEU A 138 7.52 -11.34 15.36
CA LEU A 138 8.19 -10.10 15.75
C LEU A 138 9.12 -10.28 16.96
N ARG A 139 9.54 -11.51 17.25
CA ARG A 139 10.36 -11.84 18.44
C ARG A 139 11.72 -11.14 18.48
N CYS A 140 12.27 -10.79 17.32
CA CYS A 140 13.58 -10.12 17.20
C CYS A 140 13.49 -8.59 17.28
N ALA A 141 12.27 -8.02 17.34
CA ALA A 141 12.08 -6.59 17.49
C ALA A 141 12.13 -6.18 18.97
N ASP A 142 12.86 -5.11 19.28
CA ASP A 142 12.77 -4.43 20.57
C ASP A 142 11.34 -3.91 20.78
N ARG A 143 11.04 -3.45 21.99
CA ARG A 143 9.68 -2.95 22.33
C ARG A 143 9.64 -1.45 22.61
N ASP A 144 10.79 -0.78 22.65
CA ASP A 144 10.97 0.61 23.06
C ASP A 144 11.10 1.61 21.91
N TYR A 145 10.54 1.28 20.73
CA TYR A 145 10.52 2.19 19.60
C TYR A 145 9.62 3.40 19.87
N GLY A 146 10.09 4.57 19.47
CA GLY A 146 9.30 5.79 19.53
C GLY A 146 8.24 5.89 18.42
N TYR A 147 8.43 5.15 17.31
CA TYR A 147 7.42 4.94 16.29
C TYR A 147 7.60 3.61 15.56
N VAL A 148 6.50 3.11 15.00
CA VAL A 148 6.45 1.96 14.09
C VAL A 148 5.86 2.41 12.75
N SER A 149 6.63 2.28 11.69
CA SER A 149 6.20 2.54 10.33
C SER A 149 5.63 1.27 9.69
N LEU A 150 4.41 1.35 9.17
CA LEU A 150 3.72 0.25 8.50
C LEU A 150 4.05 0.28 7.01
N GLY A 151 5.10 -0.45 6.61
CA GLY A 151 5.61 -0.52 5.25
C GLY A 151 4.95 -1.60 4.38
N CYS A 152 3.72 -1.97 4.70
CA CYS A 152 2.86 -2.83 3.91
C CYS A 152 1.40 -2.39 4.12
N THR A 153 0.62 -2.28 3.05
CA THR A 153 -0.78 -1.83 3.10
C THR A 153 -1.74 -2.82 3.80
N HIS A 154 -1.28 -4.02 4.11
CA HIS A 154 -2.01 -4.95 4.98
C HIS A 154 -1.84 -4.65 6.48
N TYR A 155 -0.72 -4.05 6.88
CA TYR A 155 -0.38 -3.95 8.30
C TYR A 155 -1.28 -3.00 9.12
N PRO A 156 -1.86 -1.94 8.56
CA PRO A 156 -2.89 -1.15 9.26
C PRO A 156 -4.07 -1.97 9.76
N ILE A 157 -4.43 -3.07 9.07
CA ILE A 157 -5.54 -3.96 9.45
C ILE A 157 -5.34 -4.56 10.85
N ILE A 158 -4.07 -4.84 11.22
CA ILE A 158 -3.70 -5.42 12.51
C ILE A 158 -3.04 -4.40 13.45
N GLN A 159 -3.23 -3.11 13.21
CA GLN A 159 -2.58 -2.06 14.01
C GLN A 159 -2.96 -2.14 15.49
N ALA A 160 -4.19 -2.55 15.81
CA ALA A 160 -4.64 -2.73 17.19
C ALA A 160 -3.83 -3.82 17.94
N GLU A 161 -3.53 -4.92 17.26
CA GLU A 161 -2.71 -6.02 17.75
C GLU A 161 -1.24 -5.60 17.88
N LEU A 162 -0.72 -4.87 16.89
CA LEU A 162 0.65 -4.33 16.92
C LEU A 162 0.84 -3.33 18.07
N LYS A 163 -0.18 -2.53 18.41
CA LYS A 163 -0.14 -1.61 19.54
C LYS A 163 0.05 -2.33 20.88
N LYS A 164 -0.42 -3.56 21.03
CA LYS A 164 -0.19 -4.37 22.24
C LYS A 164 1.28 -4.75 22.40
N LEU A 165 1.99 -4.94 21.28
CA LEU A 165 3.42 -5.29 21.26
C LEU A 165 4.33 -4.05 21.37
N PHE A 166 3.87 -2.91 20.87
CA PHE A 166 4.61 -1.64 20.86
C PHE A 166 3.77 -0.52 21.49
N PRO A 167 3.46 -0.60 22.81
CA PRO A 167 2.47 0.27 23.45
C PRO A 167 2.89 1.75 23.51
N LEU A 168 4.20 2.04 23.47
CA LEU A 168 4.76 3.39 23.49
C LEU A 168 4.99 3.99 22.11
N ALA A 169 4.86 3.20 21.05
CA ALA A 169 5.15 3.63 19.71
C ALA A 169 3.98 4.38 19.06
N GLU A 170 4.31 5.45 18.35
CA GLU A 170 3.39 6.05 17.39
C GLU A 170 3.38 5.23 16.10
N PHE A 171 2.21 4.99 15.52
CA PHE A 171 2.09 4.23 14.26
C PHE A 171 1.96 5.16 13.08
N LEU A 172 2.78 4.93 12.05
CA LEU A 172 2.83 5.72 10.83
C LEU A 172 2.49 4.84 9.62
N SER A 173 1.68 5.39 8.71
CA SER A 173 1.37 4.79 7.41
C SER A 173 1.55 5.85 6.32
N GLY A 174 1.92 5.43 5.12
CA GLY A 174 2.01 6.30 3.94
C GLY A 174 0.70 6.51 3.20
N GLU A 175 -0.40 5.94 3.68
CA GLU A 175 -1.70 5.94 2.99
C GLU A 175 -2.33 7.32 2.97
N GLU A 176 -2.26 8.07 4.08
CA GLU A 176 -2.79 9.44 4.15
C GLU A 176 -2.06 10.38 3.18
N ASP A 177 -0.72 10.33 3.16
CA ASP A 177 0.07 11.14 2.23
C ASP A 177 -0.24 10.82 0.75
N ALA A 178 -0.51 9.53 0.45
CA ALA A 178 -0.93 9.12 -0.88
C ALA A 178 -2.36 9.62 -1.19
N PHE A 179 -3.27 9.51 -0.24
CA PHE A 179 -4.64 10.01 -0.36
C PHE A 179 -4.67 11.51 -0.66
N ASP A 180 -3.94 12.31 0.11
CA ASP A 180 -3.84 13.76 -0.08
C ASP A 180 -3.26 14.11 -1.46
N LYS A 181 -2.23 13.39 -1.92
CA LYS A 181 -1.67 13.56 -3.27
C LYS A 181 -2.68 13.24 -4.37
N ILE A 182 -3.54 12.23 -4.17
CA ILE A 182 -4.60 11.88 -5.12
C ILE A 182 -5.63 13.01 -5.16
N VAL A 183 -6.17 13.42 -4.01
CA VAL A 183 -7.20 14.47 -3.91
C VAL A 183 -6.67 15.77 -4.51
N ASN A 184 -5.46 16.20 -4.17
CA ASN A 184 -4.83 17.41 -4.70
C ASN A 184 -4.46 17.30 -6.19
N SER A 185 -4.48 16.11 -6.80
CA SER A 185 -4.25 15.92 -8.23
C SER A 185 -5.47 16.14 -9.09
N VAL A 186 -6.64 16.17 -8.48
CA VAL A 186 -7.93 16.40 -9.16
C VAL A 186 -8.23 17.90 -9.14
N THR A 187 -7.89 18.59 -10.23
CA THR A 187 -7.98 20.06 -10.35
C THR A 187 -9.38 20.61 -10.58
N THR A 188 -10.36 19.75 -10.86
CA THR A 188 -11.76 20.14 -11.02
C THR A 188 -12.63 19.13 -10.28
N ILE A 189 -13.14 19.54 -9.14
CA ILE A 189 -14.33 18.93 -8.57
C ILE A 189 -15.45 19.48 -9.44
N ASP A 190 -16.00 18.64 -10.32
CA ASP A 190 -17.23 18.97 -11.02
C ASP A 190 -18.29 19.14 -9.93
N THR A 191 -18.85 20.37 -9.83
CA THR A 191 -19.82 20.71 -8.78
C THR A 191 -21.21 20.12 -9.07
N ASP A 192 -21.39 19.50 -10.24
CA ASP A 192 -22.57 18.73 -10.54
C ASP A 192 -22.57 17.45 -9.68
N ASP A 193 -23.66 17.24 -8.95
CA ASP A 193 -23.84 16.19 -7.92
C ASP A 193 -23.88 14.76 -8.53
N HIS A 194 -23.07 14.52 -9.53
CA HIS A 194 -22.84 13.18 -10.09
C HIS A 194 -21.85 12.43 -9.20
N GLY A 195 -22.32 11.33 -8.60
CA GLY A 195 -21.47 10.42 -7.83
C GLY A 195 -20.29 9.94 -8.65
N SER A 196 -19.21 9.54 -7.99
CA SER A 196 -18.08 8.90 -8.67
C SER A 196 -18.46 7.51 -9.14
N GLU A 197 -18.00 7.12 -10.32
CA GLU A 197 -18.17 5.76 -10.84
C GLU A 197 -16.94 4.91 -10.53
N VAL A 198 -17.15 3.70 -9.97
CA VAL A 198 -16.09 2.73 -9.75
C VAL A 198 -16.19 1.60 -10.78
N CYS A 199 -15.18 1.52 -11.64
CA CYS A 199 -15.05 0.50 -12.67
C CYS A 199 -13.94 -0.48 -12.32
N PHE A 200 -14.20 -1.78 -12.47
CA PHE A 200 -13.23 -2.85 -12.26
C PHE A 200 -12.74 -3.35 -13.61
N ILE A 201 -11.43 -3.48 -13.76
CA ILE A 201 -10.81 -3.95 -15.01
C ILE A 201 -9.99 -5.23 -14.76
N GLY A 202 -9.74 -6.01 -15.81
CA GLY A 202 -9.01 -7.27 -15.75
C GLY A 202 -9.91 -8.50 -15.63
N LYS A 203 -9.30 -9.68 -15.54
CA LYS A 203 -10.01 -10.98 -15.54
C LYS A 203 -10.98 -11.14 -14.37
N GLU A 204 -10.62 -10.61 -13.20
CA GLU A 204 -11.39 -10.73 -11.96
C GLU A 204 -12.37 -9.57 -11.73
N ALA A 205 -12.55 -8.68 -12.71
CA ALA A 205 -13.39 -7.49 -12.59
C ALA A 205 -14.81 -7.80 -12.08
N LYS A 206 -15.46 -8.86 -12.60
CA LYS A 206 -16.80 -9.27 -12.19
C LYS A 206 -16.85 -9.72 -10.72
N MET A 207 -15.86 -10.48 -10.29
CA MET A 207 -15.74 -10.92 -8.88
C MET A 207 -15.53 -9.72 -7.96
N LEU A 208 -14.58 -8.86 -8.30
CA LEU A 208 -14.25 -7.66 -7.51
C LEU A 208 -15.45 -6.72 -7.38
N LYS A 209 -16.19 -6.48 -8.47
CA LYS A 209 -17.43 -5.68 -8.45
C LYS A 209 -18.47 -6.28 -7.52
N THR A 210 -18.61 -7.62 -7.52
CA THR A 210 -19.55 -8.31 -6.63
C THR A 210 -19.16 -8.15 -5.16
N LEU A 211 -17.88 -8.31 -4.82
CA LEU A 211 -17.36 -8.16 -3.46
C LEU A 211 -17.49 -6.70 -2.98
N TYR A 212 -17.20 -5.75 -3.85
CA TYR A 212 -17.35 -4.32 -3.57
C TYR A 212 -18.79 -3.95 -3.22
N ASN A 213 -19.75 -4.40 -4.04
CA ASN A 213 -21.17 -4.12 -3.82
C ASN A 213 -21.73 -4.77 -2.55
N LYS A 214 -21.11 -5.87 -2.08
CA LYS A 214 -21.46 -6.53 -0.80
C LYS A 214 -20.83 -5.85 0.43
N GLY A 215 -20.08 -4.77 0.27
CA GLY A 215 -19.41 -4.09 1.37
C GLY A 215 -18.24 -4.86 2.00
N ILE A 216 -17.77 -5.95 1.37
CA ILE A 216 -16.71 -6.81 1.94
C ILE A 216 -15.38 -6.06 2.14
N PHE A 217 -15.19 -4.93 1.46
CA PHE A 217 -14.02 -4.06 1.60
C PHE A 217 -14.19 -2.92 2.63
N GLU A 218 -15.28 -2.88 3.40
CA GLU A 218 -15.52 -1.81 4.38
C GLU A 218 -14.67 -1.95 5.64
N ASN A 219 -14.20 -3.17 5.92
CA ASN A 219 -13.44 -3.51 7.12
C ASN A 219 -11.98 -3.92 6.83
N VAL A 220 -11.46 -3.60 5.64
CA VAL A 220 -10.08 -3.91 5.21
C VAL A 220 -9.32 -2.64 4.89
#